data_d1741ffb2dd68fc1f0c02d86b947a544
#
_entry.id   d1741ffb2dd68fc1f0c02d86b947a544
#
_cell.length_a   1.000
_cell.length_b   1.000
_cell.length_c   1.000
_cell.angle_alpha   90.00
_cell.angle_beta   90.00
_cell.angle_gamma   90.00
#
_symmetry.space_group_name_H-M   'P 1'
#
loop_
_entity.id
_entity.type
_entity.pdbx_description
1 polymer ?
#
loop_
_entity_poly.entity_id
_entity_poly.type
_entity_poly.pdbx_seq_one_letter_code
_entity_poly.pdbx_strand_id
1 'polypeptide(L)'
;ARWRTDGSLEYLGRNDFQVKIRGFRIELGEIEAQLAKVAGVRETVVLARDSGSPAGEKRLVAYYTGNADVAALREQATRHLPAYMVPSAYVRLDAWPLTPNGKLDRRALPAPADDAYARAEYEAPQGAKEEALAAIWRELLPVERISRHDNFFELGGHSLLVIGLSEKLRAAGLHADVRVVYRASTLADLAAHLGTDNQDIRIPLNLIADGDEHITPAQLTLVALSQESIDALVAKVEGGAA
;
A
#
# COMPACT_ATOMS: atom_id res chain seq x y z
N ALA A 1 10.07 -27.27 9.39
CA ALA A 1 9.59 -28.44 8.65
C ALA A 1 9.78 -29.70 9.49
N ARG A 2 8.96 -30.71 9.28
CA ARG A 2 9.14 -32.06 9.87
C ARG A 2 8.91 -33.10 8.80
N TRP A 3 9.58 -34.23 8.95
CA TRP A 3 9.35 -35.41 8.13
C TRP A 3 8.04 -36.09 8.55
N ARG A 4 7.22 -36.44 7.58
CA ARG A 4 6.06 -37.31 7.78
C ARG A 4 6.49 -38.78 7.65
N THR A 5 5.65 -39.68 8.14
CA THR A 5 5.90 -41.13 8.07
C THR A 5 5.92 -41.69 6.64
N ASP A 6 5.31 -40.96 5.69
CA ASP A 6 5.28 -41.28 4.26
C ASP A 6 6.53 -40.79 3.50
N GLY A 7 7.52 -40.20 4.20
CA GLY A 7 8.73 -39.67 3.59
C GLY A 7 8.57 -38.29 2.96
N SER A 8 7.42 -37.63 3.10
CA SER A 8 7.20 -36.24 2.67
C SER A 8 7.63 -35.27 3.75
N LEU A 9 8.00 -34.04 3.32
CA LEU A 9 8.39 -32.97 4.22
C LEU A 9 7.18 -32.04 4.47
N GLU A 10 6.69 -31.98 5.69
CA GLU A 10 5.66 -31.05 6.09
C GLU A 10 6.27 -29.69 6.42
N TYR A 11 5.83 -28.66 5.72
CA TYR A 11 6.19 -27.28 6.04
C TYR A 11 5.36 -26.77 7.22
N LEU A 12 6.00 -26.56 8.37
CA LEU A 12 5.34 -26.11 9.62
C LEU A 12 5.27 -24.59 9.73
N GLY A 13 5.53 -23.86 8.66
CA GLY A 13 5.64 -22.42 8.69
C GLY A 13 7.08 -21.94 8.86
N ARG A 14 7.26 -20.64 8.95
CA ARG A 14 8.54 -19.97 9.14
C ARG A 14 8.89 -19.91 10.62
N ASN A 15 10.17 -20.08 10.93
CA ASN A 15 10.70 -19.96 12.30
C ASN A 15 11.16 -18.51 12.59
N ASP A 16 11.08 -17.63 11.58
CA ASP A 16 11.33 -16.21 11.67
C ASP A 16 10.01 -15.44 11.84
N PHE A 17 10.05 -14.31 12.52
CA PHE A 17 8.89 -13.43 12.71
C PHE A 17 8.58 -12.55 11.49
N GLN A 18 9.13 -12.92 10.32
CA GLN A 18 8.83 -12.23 9.07
C GLN A 18 7.40 -12.49 8.63
N VAL A 19 6.75 -11.46 8.17
CA VAL A 19 5.40 -11.55 7.62
C VAL A 19 5.39 -11.02 6.18
N LYS A 20 4.45 -11.55 5.40
CA LYS A 20 4.20 -11.04 4.06
C LYS A 20 2.86 -10.30 4.07
N ILE A 21 2.90 -8.98 3.85
CA ILE A 21 1.71 -8.11 3.79
C ILE A 21 1.74 -7.36 2.47
N ARG A 22 0.68 -7.45 1.68
CA ARG A 22 0.55 -6.77 0.37
C ARG A 22 1.76 -6.98 -0.55
N GLY A 23 2.36 -8.18 -0.51
CA GLY A 23 3.55 -8.50 -1.31
C GLY A 23 4.88 -8.10 -0.70
N PHE A 24 4.91 -7.22 0.29
CA PHE A 24 6.13 -6.81 1.00
C PHE A 24 6.51 -7.83 2.06
N ARG A 25 7.80 -8.15 2.12
CA ARG A 25 8.40 -8.95 3.19
C ARG A 25 8.80 -8.01 4.31
N ILE A 26 8.21 -8.16 5.47
CA ILE A 26 8.35 -7.25 6.61
C ILE A 26 9.01 -7.98 7.77
N GLU A 27 10.09 -7.40 8.28
CA GLU A 27 10.78 -7.82 9.49
C GLU A 27 10.15 -7.11 10.70
N LEU A 28 9.33 -7.82 11.47
CA LEU A 28 8.66 -7.22 12.63
C LEU A 28 9.66 -6.66 13.66
N GLY A 29 10.82 -7.33 13.83
CA GLY A 29 11.87 -6.88 14.73
C GLY A 29 12.49 -5.53 14.35
N GLU A 30 12.50 -5.15 13.06
CA GLU A 30 12.98 -3.82 12.64
C GLU A 30 12.02 -2.73 13.13
N ILE A 31 10.72 -2.98 13.05
CA ILE A 31 9.70 -2.05 13.55
C ILE A 31 9.83 -1.93 15.08
N GLU A 32 9.92 -3.08 15.78
CA GLU A 32 10.10 -3.13 17.23
C GLU A 32 11.35 -2.33 17.67
N ALA A 33 12.48 -2.49 16.95
CA ALA A 33 13.71 -1.78 17.24
C ALA A 33 13.60 -0.25 17.05
N GLN A 34 12.77 0.22 16.11
CA GLN A 34 12.53 1.65 15.95
C GLN A 34 11.60 2.20 17.05
N LEU A 35 10.53 1.49 17.37
CA LEU A 35 9.60 1.91 18.42
C LEU A 35 10.22 1.90 19.81
N ALA A 36 11.12 0.97 20.10
CA ALA A 36 11.84 0.89 21.36
C ALA A 36 12.75 2.13 21.65
N LYS A 37 13.05 2.94 20.63
CA LYS A 37 13.83 4.19 20.80
C LYS A 37 13.01 5.34 21.36
N VAL A 38 11.69 5.23 21.37
CA VAL A 38 10.80 6.29 21.85
C VAL A 38 10.85 6.36 23.37
N ALA A 39 11.04 7.56 23.90
CA ALA A 39 11.05 7.78 25.34
C ALA A 39 9.73 7.32 25.98
N GLY A 40 9.84 6.58 27.09
CA GLY A 40 8.68 6.02 27.78
C GLY A 40 8.26 4.63 27.32
N VAL A 41 8.80 4.08 26.24
CA VAL A 41 8.65 2.67 25.87
C VAL A 41 9.57 1.83 26.77
N ARG A 42 9.00 0.79 27.42
CA ARG A 42 9.79 -0.22 28.14
C ARG A 42 10.10 -1.40 27.23
N GLU A 43 9.05 -1.94 26.64
CA GLU A 43 9.13 -3.07 25.71
C GLU A 43 8.08 -2.88 24.61
N THR A 44 8.35 -3.44 23.44
CA THR A 44 7.42 -3.40 22.31
C THR A 44 7.42 -4.72 21.55
N VAL A 45 6.26 -5.08 21.02
CA VAL A 45 6.06 -6.28 20.19
C VAL A 45 5.11 -5.90 19.05
N VAL A 46 5.46 -6.29 17.84
CA VAL A 46 4.64 -6.04 16.66
C VAL A 46 4.07 -7.34 16.13
N LEU A 47 2.79 -7.35 15.80
CA LEU A 47 2.11 -8.49 15.20
C LEU A 47 1.42 -8.10 13.90
N ALA A 48 1.37 -9.04 12.98
CA ALA A 48 0.46 -8.98 11.85
C ALA A 48 -0.88 -9.64 12.24
N ARG A 49 -1.92 -8.83 12.35
CA ARG A 49 -3.29 -9.29 12.67
C ARG A 49 -4.19 -9.17 11.46
N ASP A 50 -5.19 -10.04 11.39
CA ASP A 50 -6.21 -9.93 10.35
C ASP A 50 -6.98 -8.61 10.52
N SER A 51 -7.19 -7.91 9.41
CA SER A 51 -7.83 -6.59 9.40
C SER A 51 -9.35 -6.66 9.62
N GLY A 52 -9.93 -7.88 9.65
CA GLY A 52 -11.38 -8.06 9.61
C GLY A 52 -11.98 -7.85 8.21
N SER A 53 -11.16 -7.54 7.23
CA SER A 53 -11.59 -7.43 5.82
C SER A 53 -11.95 -8.81 5.25
N PRO A 54 -12.98 -8.90 4.39
CA PRO A 54 -13.33 -10.14 3.68
C PRO A 54 -12.17 -10.73 2.85
N ALA A 55 -11.20 -9.91 2.48
CA ALA A 55 -10.01 -10.32 1.73
C ALA A 55 -8.93 -10.99 2.60
N GLY A 56 -9.12 -11.12 3.92
CA GLY A 56 -8.14 -11.73 4.83
C GLY A 56 -6.83 -10.94 4.91
N GLU A 57 -6.85 -9.64 4.63
CA GLU A 57 -5.67 -8.80 4.68
C GLU A 57 -5.16 -8.66 6.11
N LYS A 58 -3.82 -8.68 6.23
CA LYS A 58 -3.15 -8.45 7.50
C LYS A 58 -2.73 -6.99 7.65
N ARG A 59 -2.81 -6.50 8.89
CA ARG A 59 -2.30 -5.18 9.29
C ARG A 59 -1.33 -5.31 10.45
N LEU A 60 -0.40 -4.38 10.53
CA LEU A 60 0.57 -4.31 11.61
C LEU A 60 -0.04 -3.63 12.82
N VAL A 61 0.11 -4.26 13.98
CA VAL A 61 -0.32 -3.73 15.28
C VAL A 61 0.87 -3.75 16.21
N ALA A 62 1.23 -2.59 16.76
CA ALA A 62 2.28 -2.46 17.76
C ALA A 62 1.67 -2.51 19.16
N TYR A 63 2.19 -3.38 19.99
CA TYR A 63 1.90 -3.47 21.41
C TYR A 63 3.09 -2.93 22.19
N TYR A 64 2.88 -2.16 23.22
CA TYR A 64 3.96 -1.62 24.04
C TYR A 64 3.58 -1.51 25.50
N THR A 65 4.59 -1.56 26.38
CA THR A 65 4.47 -1.25 27.79
C THR A 65 5.21 0.04 28.11
N GLY A 66 4.77 0.73 29.15
CA GLY A 66 5.35 2.02 29.55
C GLY A 66 4.35 3.16 29.39
N ASN A 67 4.87 4.38 29.34
CA ASN A 67 4.06 5.61 29.28
C ASN A 67 4.37 6.49 28.07
N ALA A 68 4.89 5.88 27.00
CA ALA A 68 5.14 6.59 25.75
C ALA A 68 3.83 7.13 25.16
N ASP A 69 3.92 8.31 24.54
CA ASP A 69 2.83 8.89 23.78
C ASP A 69 2.69 8.19 22.41
N VAL A 70 1.46 7.87 22.03
CA VAL A 70 1.14 7.22 20.75
C VAL A 70 1.55 8.09 19.57
N ALA A 71 1.39 9.42 19.66
CA ALA A 71 1.81 10.34 18.61
C ALA A 71 3.34 10.27 18.39
N ALA A 72 4.13 10.18 19.45
CA ALA A 72 5.58 10.04 19.36
C ALA A 72 5.99 8.69 18.74
N LEU A 73 5.28 7.59 19.07
CA LEU A 73 5.50 6.27 18.46
C LEU A 73 5.23 6.30 16.96
N ARG A 74 4.12 6.93 16.55
CA ARG A 74 3.74 7.08 15.15
C ARG A 74 4.74 7.94 14.39
N GLU A 75 5.13 9.08 14.96
CA GLU A 75 6.13 9.97 14.37
C GLU A 75 7.47 9.25 14.16
N GLN A 76 7.94 8.51 15.16
CA GLN A 76 9.15 7.70 15.06
C GLN A 76 9.07 6.67 13.95
N ALA A 77 7.95 5.94 13.88
CA ALA A 77 7.72 4.94 12.83
C ALA A 77 7.68 5.59 11.44
N THR A 78 6.90 6.66 11.26
CA THR A 78 6.76 7.35 9.97
C THR A 78 8.07 7.97 9.48
N ARG A 79 8.90 8.45 10.40
CA ARG A 79 10.18 9.08 10.06
C ARG A 79 11.26 8.07 9.65
N HIS A 80 11.25 6.86 10.20
CA HIS A 80 12.35 5.91 10.09
C HIS A 80 12.02 4.61 9.38
N LEU A 81 10.74 4.36 9.07
CA LEU A 81 10.28 3.16 8.40
C LEU A 81 9.57 3.51 7.08
N PRO A 82 9.66 2.65 6.07
CA PRO A 82 8.80 2.75 4.90
C PRO A 82 7.31 2.70 5.29
N ALA A 83 6.45 3.35 4.54
CA ALA A 83 5.01 3.46 4.84
C ALA A 83 4.33 2.09 5.06
N TYR A 84 4.74 1.05 4.32
CA TYR A 84 4.19 -0.31 4.47
C TYR A 84 4.62 -1.03 5.76
N MET A 85 5.58 -0.49 6.51
CA MET A 85 6.06 -0.99 7.80
C MET A 85 5.53 -0.20 8.99
N VAL A 86 4.82 0.90 8.77
CA VAL A 86 4.23 1.70 9.85
C VAL A 86 3.03 0.96 10.43
N PRO A 87 2.98 0.70 11.75
CA PRO A 87 1.83 0.06 12.37
C PRO A 87 0.56 0.91 12.25
N SER A 88 -0.56 0.27 11.93
CA SER A 88 -1.86 0.93 11.83
C SER A 88 -2.51 1.19 13.20
N ALA A 89 -2.09 0.44 14.23
CA ALA A 89 -2.61 0.59 15.59
C ALA A 89 -1.49 0.43 16.61
N TYR A 90 -1.62 1.15 17.72
CA TYR A 90 -0.71 1.13 18.86
C TYR A 90 -1.50 0.84 20.13
N VAL A 91 -1.23 -0.30 20.76
CA VAL A 91 -1.95 -0.79 21.92
C VAL A 91 -1.03 -0.73 23.14
N ARG A 92 -1.36 0.12 24.09
CA ARG A 92 -0.67 0.16 25.37
C ARG A 92 -1.15 -0.98 26.25
N LEU A 93 -0.22 -1.64 26.91
CA LEU A 93 -0.48 -2.68 27.91
C LEU A 93 0.16 -2.28 29.25
N ASP A 94 -0.52 -2.57 30.34
CA ASP A 94 0.06 -2.38 31.68
C ASP A 94 1.11 -3.48 31.96
N ALA A 95 0.84 -4.70 31.49
CA ALA A 95 1.74 -5.85 31.59
C ALA A 95 1.52 -6.80 30.41
N TRP A 96 2.57 -7.56 30.08
CA TRP A 96 2.50 -8.59 29.05
C TRP A 96 1.70 -9.80 29.55
N PRO A 97 0.79 -10.34 28.72
CA PRO A 97 0.22 -11.67 29.00
C PRO A 97 1.33 -12.71 28.84
N LEU A 98 1.51 -13.53 29.87
CA LEU A 98 2.53 -14.57 29.89
C LEU A 98 1.89 -15.95 29.86
N THR A 99 2.53 -16.88 29.17
CA THR A 99 2.25 -18.32 29.26
C THR A 99 2.63 -18.85 30.62
N PRO A 100 2.16 -20.06 31.02
CA PRO A 100 2.57 -20.69 32.28
C PRO A 100 4.09 -20.83 32.44
N ASN A 101 4.83 -20.86 31.35
CA ASN A 101 6.29 -20.94 31.33
C ASN A 101 6.98 -19.57 31.34
N GLY A 102 6.26 -18.47 31.59
CA GLY A 102 6.82 -17.12 31.67
C GLY A 102 7.19 -16.46 30.32
N LYS A 103 6.79 -17.08 29.19
CA LYS A 103 7.02 -16.50 27.85
C LYS A 103 5.82 -15.64 27.43
N LEU A 104 6.07 -14.62 26.60
CA LEU A 104 5.00 -13.80 26.02
C LEU A 104 3.94 -14.68 25.30
N ASP A 105 2.70 -14.57 25.75
CA ASP A 105 1.55 -15.16 25.06
C ASP A 105 1.00 -14.21 23.99
N ARG A 106 1.52 -14.34 22.77
CA ARG A 106 1.08 -13.53 21.64
C ARG A 106 -0.39 -13.73 21.27
N ARG A 107 -1.00 -14.86 21.62
CA ARG A 107 -2.41 -15.14 21.32
C ARG A 107 -3.36 -14.45 22.29
N ALA A 108 -2.90 -14.22 23.51
CA ALA A 108 -3.65 -13.53 24.55
C ALA A 108 -3.57 -11.98 24.43
N LEU A 109 -2.77 -11.46 23.49
CA LEU A 109 -2.75 -10.02 23.24
C LEU A 109 -4.12 -9.54 22.73
N PRO A 110 -4.69 -8.46 23.29
CA PRO A 110 -6.02 -7.98 22.93
C PRO A 110 -6.07 -7.53 21.46
N ALA A 111 -7.25 -7.61 20.86
CA ALA A 111 -7.48 -6.92 19.60
C ALA A 111 -7.39 -5.40 19.84
N PRO A 112 -6.87 -4.63 18.87
CA PRO A 112 -6.90 -3.18 18.99
C PRO A 112 -8.36 -2.71 19.13
N ALA A 113 -8.65 -1.91 20.13
CA ALA A 113 -9.90 -1.19 20.23
C ALA A 113 -9.89 0.01 19.25
N ASP A 114 -11.03 0.61 19.00
CA ASP A 114 -11.16 1.71 18.02
C ASP A 114 -10.28 2.92 18.35
N ASP A 115 -9.99 3.16 19.61
CA ASP A 115 -9.09 4.21 20.11
C ASP A 115 -7.59 3.87 19.96
N ALA A 116 -7.26 2.59 19.82
CA ALA A 116 -5.87 2.13 19.57
C ALA A 116 -5.37 2.43 18.15
N TYR A 117 -6.30 2.65 17.24
CA TYR A 117 -5.94 3.19 15.94
C TYR A 117 -5.51 4.63 16.13
N ALA A 118 -4.23 4.90 15.93
CA ALA A 118 -3.68 6.25 15.99
C ALA A 118 -4.30 7.10 14.87
N ARG A 119 -5.57 7.45 15.03
CA ARG A 119 -6.20 8.48 14.22
C ARG A 119 -5.56 9.79 14.66
N ALA A 120 -4.91 10.49 13.74
CA ALA A 120 -4.65 11.90 13.94
C ALA A 120 -5.97 12.56 14.36
N GLU A 121 -5.92 13.57 15.21
CA GLU A 121 -7.09 14.34 15.57
C GLU A 121 -7.89 14.67 14.31
N TYR A 122 -9.20 14.36 14.33
CA TYR A 122 -10.01 14.50 13.13
C TYR A 122 -9.95 15.93 12.61
N GLU A 123 -9.47 16.08 11.42
CA GLU A 123 -9.50 17.33 10.68
C GLU A 123 -10.28 17.10 9.38
N ALA A 124 -11.26 17.94 9.13
CA ALA A 124 -12.07 17.81 7.92
C ALA A 124 -11.23 18.00 6.66
N PRO A 125 -11.55 17.30 5.57
CA PRO A 125 -10.97 17.57 4.25
C PRO A 125 -11.08 19.04 3.88
N GLN A 126 -10.01 19.59 3.28
CA GLN A 126 -9.89 21.01 2.95
C GLN A 126 -9.80 21.22 1.44
N GLY A 127 -10.66 22.07 0.91
CA GLY A 127 -10.69 22.40 -0.51
C GLY A 127 -11.26 21.29 -1.41
N ALA A 128 -11.55 21.67 -2.64
CA ALA A 128 -12.33 20.83 -3.57
C ALA A 128 -11.72 19.45 -3.86
N LYS A 129 -10.39 19.34 -3.93
CA LYS A 129 -9.72 18.05 -4.21
C LYS A 129 -9.81 17.07 -3.04
N GLU A 130 -9.55 17.55 -1.81
CA GLU A 130 -9.66 16.70 -0.62
C GLU A 130 -11.11 16.29 -0.35
N GLU A 131 -12.08 17.20 -0.54
CA GLU A 131 -13.50 16.92 -0.38
C GLU A 131 -14.00 15.90 -1.40
N ALA A 132 -13.63 16.05 -2.68
CA ALA A 132 -13.97 15.10 -3.73
C ALA A 132 -13.35 13.72 -3.45
N LEU A 133 -12.09 13.70 -3.04
CA LEU A 133 -11.39 12.45 -2.70
C LEU A 133 -12.02 11.76 -1.50
N ALA A 134 -12.37 12.51 -0.45
CA ALA A 134 -13.06 11.98 0.73
C ALA A 134 -14.46 11.44 0.40
N ALA A 135 -15.18 12.08 -0.52
CA ALA A 135 -16.46 11.57 -1.01
C ALA A 135 -16.29 10.22 -1.72
N ILE A 136 -15.30 10.11 -2.61
CA ILE A 136 -14.97 8.87 -3.31
C ILE A 136 -14.56 7.76 -2.32
N TRP A 137 -13.73 8.09 -1.31
CA TRP A 137 -13.30 7.12 -0.32
C TRP A 137 -14.48 6.60 0.53
N ARG A 138 -15.44 7.46 0.90
CA ARG A 138 -16.66 7.02 1.62
C ARG A 138 -17.53 6.04 0.82
N GLU A 139 -17.50 6.13 -0.50
CA GLU A 139 -18.21 5.16 -1.35
C GLU A 139 -17.48 3.81 -1.47
N LEU A 140 -16.16 3.83 -1.35
CA LEU A 140 -15.32 2.63 -1.54
C LEU A 140 -15.00 1.91 -0.23
N LEU A 141 -14.98 2.63 0.88
CA LEU A 141 -14.53 2.15 2.19
C LEU A 141 -15.70 2.10 3.19
N PRO A 142 -15.73 1.13 4.11
CA PRO A 142 -16.78 1.00 5.11
C PRO A 142 -16.58 2.01 6.26
N VAL A 143 -16.49 3.30 5.95
CA VAL A 143 -16.22 4.37 6.93
C VAL A 143 -17.15 5.56 6.70
N GLU A 144 -17.73 6.10 7.77
CA GLU A 144 -18.63 7.24 7.70
C GLU A 144 -17.90 8.59 7.63
N ARG A 145 -16.77 8.69 8.32
CA ARG A 145 -15.99 9.92 8.42
C ARG A 145 -14.56 9.68 7.99
N ILE A 146 -14.05 10.59 7.17
CA ILE A 146 -12.67 10.55 6.67
C ILE A 146 -12.01 11.87 7.04
N SER A 147 -10.88 11.76 7.76
CA SER A 147 -10.00 12.88 8.07
C SER A 147 -9.03 13.12 6.90
N ARG A 148 -8.57 14.35 6.74
CA ARG A 148 -7.51 14.66 5.78
C ARG A 148 -6.18 13.95 6.09
N HIS A 149 -6.03 13.48 7.32
CA HIS A 149 -4.85 12.73 7.79
C HIS A 149 -5.01 11.21 7.68
N ASP A 150 -6.17 10.73 7.23
CA ASP A 150 -6.40 9.30 7.08
C ASP A 150 -5.64 8.73 5.88
N ASN A 151 -5.19 7.47 6.01
CA ASN A 151 -4.57 6.69 4.96
C ASN A 151 -5.58 5.73 4.35
N PHE A 152 -5.64 5.67 3.01
CA PHE A 152 -6.56 4.81 2.25
C PHE A 152 -6.48 3.34 2.67
N PHE A 153 -5.26 2.84 2.84
CA PHE A 153 -5.03 1.43 3.15
C PHE A 153 -5.30 1.12 4.63
N GLU A 154 -5.07 2.06 5.53
CA GLU A 154 -5.40 1.91 6.96
C GLU A 154 -6.92 1.85 7.17
N LEU A 155 -7.69 2.57 6.36
CA LEU A 155 -9.16 2.55 6.38
C LEU A 155 -9.77 1.31 5.72
N GLY A 156 -8.95 0.37 5.24
CA GLY A 156 -9.41 -0.87 4.61
C GLY A 156 -9.31 -0.90 3.08
N GLY A 157 -8.70 0.12 2.49
CA GLY A 157 -8.38 0.11 1.06
C GLY A 157 -7.41 -1.01 0.70
N HIS A 158 -7.59 -1.61 -0.46
CA HIS A 158 -6.73 -2.67 -1.00
C HIS A 158 -6.54 -2.52 -2.51
N SER A 159 -5.65 -3.33 -3.09
CA SER A 159 -5.26 -3.20 -4.51
C SER A 159 -6.44 -3.19 -5.49
N LEU A 160 -7.47 -3.99 -5.24
CA LEU A 160 -8.66 -4.03 -6.09
C LEU A 160 -9.46 -2.72 -5.97
N LEU A 161 -9.55 -2.15 -4.77
CA LEU A 161 -10.23 -0.87 -4.56
C LEU A 161 -9.45 0.32 -5.16
N VAL A 162 -8.13 0.19 -5.35
CA VAL A 162 -7.34 1.22 -6.07
C VAL A 162 -7.78 1.35 -7.52
N ILE A 163 -8.21 0.25 -8.15
CA ILE A 163 -8.76 0.30 -9.52
C ILE A 163 -10.06 1.10 -9.53
N GLY A 164 -11.00 0.78 -8.63
CA GLY A 164 -12.24 1.52 -8.48
C GLY A 164 -12.02 3.00 -8.10
N LEU A 165 -11.01 3.27 -7.24
CA LEU A 165 -10.60 4.64 -6.92
C LEU A 165 -10.16 5.40 -8.18
N SER A 166 -9.32 4.78 -9.01
CA SER A 166 -8.84 5.40 -10.26
C SER A 166 -9.97 5.69 -11.24
N GLU A 167 -10.96 4.80 -11.35
CA GLU A 167 -12.14 5.01 -12.19
C GLU A 167 -13.01 6.16 -11.69
N LYS A 168 -13.27 6.21 -10.37
CA LYS A 168 -14.08 7.27 -9.76
C LYS A 168 -13.38 8.63 -9.82
N LEU A 169 -12.06 8.67 -9.61
CA LEU A 169 -11.28 9.89 -9.80
C LEU A 169 -11.40 10.41 -11.23
N ARG A 170 -11.27 9.52 -12.24
CA ARG A 170 -11.43 9.90 -13.66
C ARG A 170 -12.84 10.44 -13.94
N ALA A 171 -13.87 9.81 -13.41
CA ALA A 171 -15.26 10.26 -13.55
C ALA A 171 -15.47 11.66 -12.91
N ALA A 172 -14.71 12.01 -11.87
CA ALA A 172 -14.70 13.32 -11.24
C ALA A 172 -13.76 14.35 -11.92
N GLY A 173 -13.15 14.00 -13.07
CA GLY A 173 -12.18 14.86 -13.75
C GLY A 173 -10.83 14.98 -13.03
N LEU A 174 -10.54 14.04 -12.13
CA LEU A 174 -9.29 13.98 -11.38
C LEU A 174 -8.46 12.81 -11.86
N HIS A 175 -7.14 12.96 -11.78
CA HIS A 175 -6.21 11.89 -12.16
C HIS A 175 -5.13 11.71 -11.13
N ALA A 176 -4.83 10.45 -10.79
CA ALA A 176 -3.68 10.06 -9.99
C ALA A 176 -2.97 8.86 -10.64
N ASP A 177 -1.64 8.91 -10.69
CA ASP A 177 -0.85 7.71 -10.99
C ASP A 177 -1.05 6.69 -9.85
N VAL A 178 -1.26 5.43 -10.21
CA VAL A 178 -1.44 4.33 -9.24
C VAL A 178 -0.29 4.29 -8.24
N ARG A 179 0.95 4.58 -8.69
CA ARG A 179 2.12 4.65 -7.80
C ARG A 179 2.00 5.73 -6.75
N VAL A 180 1.35 6.84 -7.07
CA VAL A 180 1.08 7.93 -6.11
C VAL A 180 0.11 7.48 -5.04
N VAL A 181 -0.95 6.75 -5.41
CA VAL A 181 -1.91 6.18 -4.43
C VAL A 181 -1.20 5.29 -3.40
N TYR A 182 -0.23 4.47 -3.86
CA TYR A 182 0.54 3.59 -2.94
C TYR A 182 1.58 4.34 -2.10
N ARG A 183 2.03 5.50 -2.52
CA ARG A 183 3.03 6.31 -1.80
C ARG A 183 2.41 7.31 -0.86
N ALA A 184 1.25 7.81 -1.19
CA ALA A 184 0.57 8.82 -0.39
C ALA A 184 0.27 8.30 1.01
N SER A 185 0.74 9.03 2.00
CA SER A 185 0.60 8.68 3.41
C SER A 185 -0.74 9.13 3.98
N THR A 186 -1.38 10.13 3.37
CA THR A 186 -2.66 10.69 3.83
C THR A 186 -3.57 11.08 2.66
N LEU A 187 -4.85 11.33 2.96
CA LEU A 187 -5.80 11.90 1.99
C LEU A 187 -5.30 13.25 1.46
N ALA A 188 -4.82 14.13 2.32
CA ALA A 188 -4.29 15.44 1.94
C ALA A 188 -3.07 15.30 1.01
N ASP A 189 -2.16 14.37 1.32
CA ASP A 189 -1.00 14.08 0.49
C ASP A 189 -1.41 13.56 -0.89
N LEU A 190 -2.35 12.62 -0.94
CA LEU A 190 -2.89 12.14 -2.23
C LEU A 190 -3.57 13.27 -3.02
N ALA A 191 -4.38 14.08 -2.36
CA ALA A 191 -5.08 15.21 -3.00
C ALA A 191 -4.13 16.25 -3.58
N ALA A 192 -2.99 16.50 -2.93
CA ALA A 192 -1.95 17.41 -3.44
C ALA A 192 -1.33 16.91 -4.76
N HIS A 193 -1.32 15.60 -4.98
CA HIS A 193 -0.77 15.00 -6.20
C HIS A 193 -1.84 14.70 -7.28
N LEU A 194 -3.13 15.04 -7.02
CA LEU A 194 -4.16 14.90 -8.04
C LEU A 194 -3.98 15.93 -9.14
N GLY A 195 -3.79 15.46 -10.36
CA GLY A 195 -3.87 16.26 -11.58
C GLY A 195 -5.33 16.54 -11.95
N THR A 196 -5.58 17.73 -12.52
CA THR A 196 -6.86 18.10 -13.14
C THR A 196 -6.80 17.96 -14.66
N ASP A 197 -5.63 17.73 -15.19
CA ASP A 197 -5.45 17.48 -16.60
C ASP A 197 -5.70 16.00 -16.91
N ASN A 198 -6.77 15.80 -17.64
CA ASN A 198 -6.86 14.69 -18.55
C ASN A 198 -5.73 14.92 -19.58
N GLN A 199 -4.52 14.48 -19.29
CA GLN A 199 -3.63 14.14 -20.38
C GLN A 199 -4.36 13.00 -21.10
N ASP A 200 -5.29 13.36 -21.97
CA ASP A 200 -5.70 12.48 -23.04
C ASP A 200 -4.38 11.96 -23.60
N ILE A 201 -4.12 10.68 -23.33
CA ILE A 201 -3.11 9.96 -24.09
C ILE A 201 -3.66 10.05 -25.49
N ARG A 202 -3.30 11.11 -26.21
CA ARG A 202 -3.57 11.21 -27.63
C ARG A 202 -2.76 10.09 -28.23
N ILE A 203 -3.43 8.97 -28.44
CA ILE A 203 -2.88 7.90 -29.27
C ILE A 203 -2.76 8.57 -30.63
N PRO A 204 -1.54 8.83 -31.13
CA PRO A 204 -1.37 9.42 -32.44
C PRO A 204 -2.10 8.54 -33.45
N LEU A 205 -2.67 9.15 -34.47
CA LEU A 205 -3.29 8.42 -35.55
C LEU A 205 -2.30 7.42 -36.11
N ASN A 206 -2.75 6.19 -36.33
CA ASN A 206 -1.98 5.23 -37.11
C ASN A 206 -1.90 5.77 -38.55
N LEU A 207 -0.70 6.16 -38.97
CA LEU A 207 -0.42 6.67 -40.32
C LEU A 207 -0.01 5.55 -41.28
N ILE A 208 0.09 4.30 -40.80
CA ILE A 208 0.35 3.14 -41.65
C ILE A 208 -1.01 2.66 -42.16
N ALA A 209 -1.21 2.74 -43.46
CA ALA A 209 -2.43 2.29 -44.13
C ALA A 209 -2.37 0.78 -44.44
N ASP A 210 -3.57 0.15 -44.47
CA ASP A 210 -3.65 -1.24 -44.95
C ASP A 210 -3.17 -1.33 -46.41
N GLY A 211 -2.09 -2.11 -46.62
CA GLY A 211 -1.49 -2.30 -47.93
C GLY A 211 -0.25 -1.42 -48.22
N ASP A 212 0.22 -0.65 -47.22
CA ASP A 212 1.51 0.01 -47.35
C ASP A 212 2.63 -1.03 -47.44
N GLU A 213 3.35 -1.03 -48.56
CA GLU A 213 4.49 -1.95 -48.81
C GLU A 213 5.75 -1.52 -48.06
N HIS A 214 5.86 -0.25 -47.68
CA HIS A 214 7.01 0.32 -46.98
C HIS A 214 6.61 1.22 -45.85
N ILE A 215 7.16 0.95 -44.67
CA ILE A 215 6.99 1.81 -43.47
C ILE A 215 8.09 2.86 -43.47
N THR A 216 7.71 4.11 -43.33
CA THR A 216 8.65 5.24 -43.24
C THR A 216 8.73 5.84 -41.83
N PRO A 217 9.82 6.52 -41.46
CA PRO A 217 9.95 7.20 -40.18
C PRO A 217 8.80 8.17 -39.87
N ALA A 218 8.23 8.83 -40.89
CA ALA A 218 7.13 9.78 -40.76
C ALA A 218 5.80 9.11 -40.35
N GLN A 219 5.63 7.82 -40.63
CA GLN A 219 4.44 7.06 -40.21
C GLN A 219 4.53 6.54 -38.78
N LEU A 220 5.73 6.52 -38.19
CA LEU A 220 5.95 6.07 -36.80
C LEU A 220 5.84 7.25 -35.82
N THR A 221 4.62 7.53 -35.39
CA THR A 221 4.31 8.70 -34.56
C THR A 221 4.72 8.56 -33.10
N LEU A 222 5.00 7.32 -32.62
CA LEU A 222 5.34 7.02 -31.21
C LEU A 222 6.83 6.79 -30.98
N VAL A 223 7.61 6.51 -32.03
CA VAL A 223 9.05 6.21 -31.94
C VAL A 223 9.81 6.87 -33.09
N ALA A 224 10.98 7.42 -32.79
CA ALA A 224 11.87 7.96 -33.79
C ALA A 224 12.86 6.84 -34.20
N LEU A 225 12.61 6.22 -35.33
CA LEU A 225 13.52 5.23 -35.95
C LEU A 225 14.03 5.76 -37.27
N SER A 226 15.29 5.43 -37.63
CA SER A 226 15.81 5.65 -38.97
C SER A 226 15.25 4.63 -39.95
N GLN A 227 15.22 4.94 -41.26
CA GLN A 227 14.75 3.99 -42.27
C GLN A 227 15.52 2.67 -42.20
N GLU A 228 16.84 2.73 -42.05
CA GLU A 228 17.69 1.56 -41.91
C GLU A 228 17.28 0.65 -40.71
N SER A 229 16.90 1.26 -39.60
CA SER A 229 16.42 0.53 -38.43
C SER A 229 15.05 -0.11 -38.68
N ILE A 230 14.16 0.57 -39.40
CA ILE A 230 12.83 0.06 -39.76
C ILE A 230 13.00 -1.14 -40.71
N ASP A 231 13.80 -1.01 -41.74
CA ASP A 231 14.04 -2.07 -42.73
C ASP A 231 14.67 -3.32 -42.07
N ALA A 232 15.59 -3.11 -41.12
CA ALA A 232 16.19 -4.19 -40.34
C ALA A 232 15.20 -4.89 -39.41
N LEU A 233 14.20 -4.19 -38.89
CA LEU A 233 13.14 -4.76 -38.07
C LEU A 233 12.12 -5.53 -38.90
N VAL A 234 11.67 -4.95 -40.02
CA VAL A 234 10.72 -5.57 -40.94
C VAL A 234 11.29 -6.88 -41.52
N ALA A 235 12.58 -6.90 -41.86
CA ALA A 235 13.25 -8.11 -42.34
C ALA A 235 13.31 -9.26 -41.30
N LYS A 236 13.10 -8.98 -40.01
CA LYS A 236 13.11 -9.99 -38.93
C LYS A 236 11.72 -10.53 -38.59
N VAL A 237 10.66 -9.91 -39.10
CA VAL A 237 9.28 -10.33 -38.82
C VAL A 237 8.87 -11.32 -39.92
N GLU A 238 8.45 -12.54 -39.55
CA GLU A 238 7.88 -13.51 -40.47
C GLU A 238 6.63 -12.93 -41.14
N GLY A 239 6.65 -12.74 -42.46
CA GLY A 239 5.60 -12.09 -43.24
C GLY A 239 5.80 -10.59 -43.46
N GLY A 240 6.87 -10.01 -43.00
CA GLY A 240 7.32 -8.65 -43.36
C GLY A 240 7.96 -8.66 -44.75
N ALA A 241 7.19 -8.09 -45.69
CA ALA A 241 7.52 -7.77 -47.08
C ALA A 241 8.28 -8.84 -47.89
N ALA A 242 7.58 -9.46 -48.81
CA ALA A 242 8.21 -10.07 -49.99
C ALA A 242 8.67 -8.96 -50.94
#